data_fc48f38a19861621ff4af199ffc8d61b
#
_entry.id   fc48f38a19861621ff4af199ffc8d61b
#
_cell.length_a   1.000
_cell.length_b   1.000
_cell.length_c   1.000
_cell.angle_alpha   90.00
_cell.angle_beta   90.00
_cell.angle_gamma   90.00
#
_symmetry.space_group_name_H-M   'P 1'
#
loop_
_entity.id
_entity.type
_entity.pdbx_description
1 polymer ?
#
loop_
_entity_poly.entity_id
_entity_poly.type
_entity_poly.pdbx_seq_one_letter_code
_entity_poly.pdbx_strand_id
1 'polypeptide(L)'
;MHLAALGSALATTGVVVLAQSEPVDPRVEGLTFLGEPVLASEVTAGQQLYADNCASCHGANLEGQPDWRRRLDTGRMPAPPHDDTGHTWHHSDRMLFQITKGGVGAVVPGYESDMPAFGEDLTDAEVAAILVYIKSTWPERQREFQAEVSANDTGG
;
A
#
# COMPACT_ATOMS: atom_id res chain seq x y z
N MET A 1 52.77 2.41 62.81
CA MET A 1 51.89 3.31 62.07
C MET A 1 51.41 2.49 60.87
N HIS A 2 50.16 2.00 60.89
CA HIS A 2 49.54 1.23 59.78
C HIS A 2 48.44 2.10 59.22
N LEU A 3 48.59 2.57 57.95
CA LEU A 3 47.54 3.19 57.16
C LEU A 3 46.68 2.09 56.54
N ALA A 4 45.41 2.04 56.90
CA ALA A 4 44.40 1.25 56.20
C ALA A 4 43.81 2.08 55.04
N ALA A 5 43.93 1.60 53.80
CA ALA A 5 43.31 2.21 52.64
C ALA A 5 41.89 1.65 52.51
N LEU A 6 40.89 2.54 52.64
CA LEU A 6 39.48 2.22 52.32
C LEU A 6 39.26 2.34 50.81
N GLY A 7 39.05 1.22 50.13
CA GLY A 7 38.65 1.19 48.75
C GLY A 7 37.11 1.31 48.63
N SER A 8 36.64 2.44 48.05
CA SER A 8 35.22 2.61 47.71
C SER A 8 34.89 1.92 46.38
N ALA A 9 34.07 0.88 46.43
CA ALA A 9 33.53 0.25 45.22
C ALA A 9 32.32 1.06 44.74
N LEU A 10 32.42 1.69 43.54
CA LEU A 10 31.28 2.27 42.84
C LEU A 10 30.48 1.12 42.16
N ALA A 11 29.27 0.91 42.64
CA ALA A 11 28.31 0.01 41.97
C ALA A 11 27.62 0.83 40.84
N THR A 12 27.95 0.50 39.61
CA THR A 12 27.22 1.03 38.42
C THR A 12 25.94 0.22 38.24
N THR A 13 24.80 0.78 38.63
CA THR A 13 23.47 0.26 38.27
C THR A 13 23.19 0.53 36.79
N GLY A 14 23.35 -0.50 35.96
CA GLY A 14 22.93 -0.44 34.56
C GLY A 14 21.41 -0.41 34.48
N VAL A 15 20.85 0.67 33.93
CA VAL A 15 19.41 0.75 33.59
C VAL A 15 19.19 -0.06 32.33
N VAL A 16 18.54 -1.22 32.44
CA VAL A 16 18.06 -1.97 31.28
C VAL A 16 16.79 -1.29 30.77
N VAL A 17 16.91 -0.52 29.68
CA VAL A 17 15.76 0.02 28.96
C VAL A 17 15.17 -1.15 28.16
N LEU A 18 14.05 -1.71 28.64
CA LEU A 18 13.25 -2.63 27.85
C LEU A 18 12.60 -1.81 26.72
N ALA A 19 13.04 -2.04 25.50
CA ALA A 19 12.36 -1.52 24.32
C ALA A 19 10.95 -2.13 24.29
N GLN A 20 9.94 -1.30 24.57
CA GLN A 20 8.56 -1.68 24.37
C GLN A 20 8.31 -1.69 22.85
N SER A 21 7.97 -2.86 22.30
CA SER A 21 7.51 -2.94 20.91
C SER A 21 6.18 -2.18 20.83
N GLU A 22 6.14 -1.13 20.00
CA GLU A 22 4.89 -0.45 19.68
C GLU A 22 3.87 -1.48 19.15
N PRO A 23 2.58 -1.35 19.51
CA PRO A 23 1.56 -2.23 18.98
C PRO A 23 1.54 -2.14 17.45
N VAL A 24 1.53 -3.30 16.80
CA VAL A 24 1.45 -3.38 15.33
C VAL A 24 0.11 -2.78 14.88
N ASP A 25 0.15 -1.86 13.92
CA ASP A 25 -1.07 -1.31 13.33
C ASP A 25 -1.83 -2.45 12.63
N PRO A 26 -3.09 -2.74 13.02
CA PRO A 26 -3.85 -3.87 12.46
C PRO A 26 -4.09 -3.75 10.93
N ARG A 27 -3.94 -2.55 10.38
CA ARG A 27 -4.07 -2.33 8.93
C ARG A 27 -2.92 -2.96 8.14
N VAL A 28 -1.74 -3.12 8.75
CA VAL A 28 -0.54 -3.65 8.10
C VAL A 28 -0.16 -5.05 8.57
N GLU A 29 -0.86 -5.62 9.54
CA GLU A 29 -0.56 -6.95 10.05
C GLU A 29 -0.63 -7.99 8.92
N GLY A 30 0.50 -8.66 8.66
CA GLY A 30 0.64 -9.65 7.59
C GLY A 30 0.56 -9.09 6.16
N LEU A 31 0.45 -7.76 6.00
CA LEU A 31 0.36 -7.15 4.68
C LEU A 31 1.74 -7.04 4.04
N THR A 32 1.82 -7.48 2.77
CA THR A 32 3.01 -7.31 1.93
C THR A 32 2.65 -6.58 0.63
N PHE A 33 3.62 -5.92 0.02
CA PHE A 33 3.52 -5.35 -1.31
C PHE A 33 4.81 -5.64 -2.09
N LEU A 34 4.68 -6.24 -3.27
CA LEU A 34 5.80 -6.72 -4.09
C LEU A 34 6.77 -7.65 -3.32
N GLY A 35 6.26 -8.38 -2.34
CA GLY A 35 7.02 -9.31 -1.49
C GLY A 35 7.64 -8.69 -0.23
N GLU A 36 7.58 -7.37 -0.06
CA GLU A 36 8.12 -6.66 1.10
C GLU A 36 7.04 -6.37 2.14
N PRO A 37 7.35 -6.44 3.45
CA PRO A 37 6.42 -6.07 4.52
C PRO A 37 6.04 -4.59 4.43
N VAL A 38 4.76 -4.30 4.67
CA VAL A 38 4.20 -2.93 4.63
C VAL A 38 4.36 -2.25 5.99
N LEU A 39 4.73 -0.96 5.97
CA LEU A 39 4.81 -0.11 7.15
C LEU A 39 3.55 0.75 7.32
N ALA A 40 3.14 1.02 8.56
CA ALA A 40 2.02 1.91 8.86
C ALA A 40 2.21 3.35 8.32
N SER A 41 3.46 3.81 8.25
CA SER A 41 3.81 5.09 7.65
C SER A 41 3.54 5.15 6.15
N GLU A 42 3.72 4.04 5.43
CA GLU A 42 3.42 3.94 3.99
C GLU A 42 1.91 4.02 3.75
N VAL A 43 1.10 3.34 4.59
CA VAL A 43 -0.38 3.45 4.53
C VAL A 43 -0.81 4.90 4.75
N THR A 44 -0.22 5.60 5.72
CA THR A 44 -0.57 7.00 6.02
C THR A 44 -0.17 7.93 4.87
N ALA A 45 1.02 7.78 4.33
CA ALA A 45 1.48 8.56 3.17
C ALA A 45 0.62 8.25 1.93
N GLY A 46 0.31 6.97 1.69
CA GLY A 46 -0.52 6.52 0.59
C GLY A 46 -1.94 7.06 0.63
N GLN A 47 -2.52 7.19 1.83
CA GLN A 47 -3.84 7.79 2.00
C GLN A 47 -3.88 9.25 1.51
N GLN A 48 -2.86 10.04 1.86
CA GLN A 48 -2.77 11.42 1.39
C GLN A 48 -2.54 11.49 -0.12
N LEU A 49 -1.62 10.70 -0.64
CA LEU A 49 -1.33 10.63 -2.07
C LEU A 49 -2.54 10.17 -2.89
N TYR A 50 -3.32 9.21 -2.38
CA TYR A 50 -4.58 8.77 -2.98
C TYR A 50 -5.59 9.93 -3.04
N ALA A 51 -5.75 10.67 -1.96
CA ALA A 51 -6.67 11.81 -1.91
C ALA A 51 -6.30 12.88 -2.95
N ASP A 52 -5.01 13.13 -3.15
CA ASP A 52 -4.51 14.16 -4.05
C ASP A 52 -4.56 13.75 -5.53
N ASN A 53 -4.39 12.45 -5.85
CA ASN A 53 -4.18 11.99 -7.23
C ASN A 53 -5.28 11.06 -7.78
N CYS A 54 -6.00 10.34 -6.92
CA CYS A 54 -6.89 9.24 -7.33
C CYS A 54 -8.36 9.50 -6.99
N ALA A 55 -8.62 10.13 -5.83
CA ALA A 55 -9.96 10.27 -5.27
C ALA A 55 -10.94 11.02 -6.17
N SER A 56 -10.47 11.95 -7.02
CA SER A 56 -11.32 12.70 -7.94
C SER A 56 -12.08 11.82 -8.93
N CYS A 57 -11.51 10.66 -9.29
CA CYS A 57 -12.12 9.69 -10.19
C CYS A 57 -12.60 8.43 -9.46
N HIS A 58 -11.80 7.91 -8.51
CA HIS A 58 -12.08 6.64 -7.84
C HIS A 58 -12.89 6.80 -6.54
N GLY A 59 -13.27 8.05 -6.18
CA GLY A 59 -14.03 8.36 -4.97
C GLY A 59 -13.14 8.52 -3.75
N ALA A 60 -13.54 9.41 -2.82
CA ALA A 60 -12.80 9.68 -1.60
C ALA A 60 -12.81 8.49 -0.62
N ASN A 61 -13.80 7.62 -0.72
CA ASN A 61 -13.95 6.41 0.07
C ASN A 61 -13.71 5.15 -0.79
N LEU A 62 -12.99 5.26 -1.91
CA LEU A 62 -12.66 4.14 -2.81
C LEU A 62 -13.87 3.58 -3.58
N GLU A 63 -15.00 4.27 -3.58
CA GLU A 63 -16.31 3.81 -4.08
C GLU A 63 -16.43 3.80 -5.61
N GLY A 64 -15.49 4.44 -6.33
CA GLY A 64 -15.53 4.55 -7.79
C GLY A 64 -16.66 5.45 -8.32
N GLN A 65 -16.89 5.38 -9.62
CA GLN A 65 -17.95 6.11 -10.30
C GLN A 65 -19.22 5.24 -10.42
N PRO A 66 -20.42 5.89 -10.49
CA PRO A 66 -21.67 5.16 -10.74
C PRO A 66 -21.59 4.32 -12.03
N ASP A 67 -22.27 3.19 -12.01
CA ASP A 67 -22.36 2.27 -13.16
C ASP A 67 -21.01 1.84 -13.78
N TRP A 68 -19.96 1.78 -12.97
CA TRP A 68 -18.58 1.54 -13.40
C TRP A 68 -18.39 0.27 -14.27
N ARG A 69 -19.34 -0.67 -14.25
CA ARG A 69 -19.34 -1.87 -15.12
C ARG A 69 -19.91 -1.61 -16.51
N ARG A 70 -20.46 -0.40 -16.77
CA ARG A 70 -21.08 -0.04 -18.03
C ARG A 70 -20.24 1.01 -18.76
N ARG A 71 -19.93 0.75 -20.03
CA ARG A 71 -19.20 1.72 -20.86
C ARG A 71 -20.00 3.02 -21.03
N LEU A 72 -19.27 4.11 -21.00
CA LEU A 72 -19.77 5.43 -21.39
C LEU A 72 -20.06 5.46 -22.89
N ASP A 73 -20.79 6.48 -23.34
CA ASP A 73 -21.06 6.70 -24.77
C ASP A 73 -19.76 6.94 -25.58
N THR A 74 -18.68 7.36 -24.91
CA THR A 74 -17.33 7.48 -25.49
C THR A 74 -16.64 6.12 -25.72
N GLY A 75 -17.23 5.03 -25.26
CA GLY A 75 -16.62 3.69 -25.28
C GLY A 75 -15.67 3.39 -24.13
N ARG A 76 -15.31 4.37 -23.31
CA ARG A 76 -14.44 4.21 -22.14
C ARG A 76 -15.19 3.69 -20.93
N MET A 77 -14.48 3.12 -19.98
CA MET A 77 -15.07 2.68 -18.72
C MET A 77 -14.96 3.78 -17.67
N PRO A 78 -16.00 3.98 -16.83
CA PRO A 78 -15.89 4.80 -15.64
C PRO A 78 -14.84 4.24 -14.69
N ALA A 79 -14.32 5.07 -13.78
CA ALA A 79 -13.35 4.63 -12.78
C ALA A 79 -13.98 3.61 -11.82
N PRO A 80 -13.39 2.40 -11.70
CA PRO A 80 -13.92 1.35 -10.83
C PRO A 80 -13.67 1.68 -9.34
N PRO A 81 -14.46 1.08 -8.43
CA PRO A 81 -14.15 1.09 -7.01
C PRO A 81 -12.81 0.40 -6.72
N HIS A 82 -12.14 0.89 -5.68
CA HIS A 82 -10.94 0.26 -5.13
C HIS A 82 -11.22 -0.44 -3.79
N ASP A 83 -12.45 -0.35 -3.26
CA ASP A 83 -12.93 -1.11 -2.12
C ASP A 83 -13.23 -2.58 -2.49
N ASP A 84 -13.82 -3.33 -1.57
CA ASP A 84 -14.15 -4.75 -1.75
C ASP A 84 -15.30 -4.98 -2.76
N THR A 85 -16.06 -3.94 -3.14
CA THR A 85 -17.12 -4.01 -4.16
C THR A 85 -16.59 -3.92 -5.59
N GLY A 86 -15.34 -3.45 -5.74
CA GLY A 86 -14.62 -3.37 -7.00
C GLY A 86 -13.97 -4.68 -7.41
N HIS A 87 -12.93 -4.59 -8.25
CA HIS A 87 -12.18 -5.76 -8.71
C HIS A 87 -10.66 -5.58 -8.60
N THR A 88 -10.18 -4.51 -7.98
CA THR A 88 -8.74 -4.19 -7.84
C THR A 88 -7.97 -5.34 -7.19
N TRP A 89 -8.54 -5.97 -6.19
CA TRP A 89 -7.97 -7.11 -5.47
C TRP A 89 -7.87 -8.41 -6.29
N HIS A 90 -8.37 -8.43 -7.54
CA HIS A 90 -8.18 -9.54 -8.48
C HIS A 90 -6.84 -9.47 -9.24
N HIS A 91 -6.13 -8.36 -9.12
CA HIS A 91 -4.85 -8.12 -9.81
C HIS A 91 -3.67 -8.28 -8.84
N SER A 92 -2.53 -8.75 -9.37
CA SER A 92 -1.30 -8.83 -8.59
C SER A 92 -0.73 -7.44 -8.27
N ASP A 93 0.11 -7.36 -7.23
CA ASP A 93 0.82 -6.13 -6.88
C ASP A 93 1.58 -5.55 -8.08
N ARG A 94 2.25 -6.41 -8.84
CA ARG A 94 3.00 -6.03 -10.03
C ARG A 94 2.10 -5.44 -11.13
N MET A 95 0.97 -6.08 -11.40
CA MET A 95 0.03 -5.59 -12.41
C MET A 95 -0.58 -4.25 -11.99
N LEU A 96 -0.99 -4.10 -10.72
CA LEU A 96 -1.50 -2.83 -10.20
C LEU A 96 -0.46 -1.71 -10.30
N PHE A 97 0.80 -2.02 -9.99
CA PHE A 97 1.89 -1.08 -10.11
C PHE A 97 2.11 -0.64 -11.57
N GLN A 98 2.12 -1.59 -12.51
CA GLN A 98 2.27 -1.30 -13.93
C GLN A 98 1.12 -0.45 -14.48
N ILE A 99 -0.14 -0.77 -14.12
CA ILE A 99 -1.32 0.01 -14.52
C ILE A 99 -1.24 1.44 -13.99
N THR A 100 -0.89 1.61 -12.72
CA THR A 100 -0.83 2.94 -12.11
C THR A 100 0.29 3.77 -12.72
N LYS A 101 1.46 3.17 -12.91
CA LYS A 101 2.63 3.86 -13.44
C LYS A 101 2.54 4.15 -14.93
N GLY A 102 2.09 3.19 -15.74
CA GLY A 102 2.09 3.25 -17.20
C GLY A 102 0.73 3.48 -17.84
N GLY A 103 -0.34 3.58 -17.03
CA GLY A 103 -1.72 3.58 -17.51
C GLY A 103 -2.20 2.17 -17.89
N VAL A 104 -3.51 2.01 -18.11
CA VAL A 104 -4.12 0.71 -18.45
C VAL A 104 -3.54 0.14 -19.75
N GLY A 105 -3.18 1.00 -20.70
CA GLY A 105 -2.56 0.60 -21.98
C GLY A 105 -1.21 -0.11 -21.83
N ALA A 106 -0.53 0.02 -20.70
CA ALA A 106 0.73 -0.67 -20.42
C ALA A 106 0.54 -2.19 -20.25
N VAL A 107 -0.65 -2.62 -19.81
CA VAL A 107 -0.97 -4.05 -19.59
C VAL A 107 -2.01 -4.59 -20.59
N VAL A 108 -2.81 -3.69 -21.19
CA VAL A 108 -3.79 -4.03 -22.22
C VAL A 108 -3.53 -3.17 -23.46
N PRO A 109 -2.72 -3.64 -24.42
CA PRO A 109 -2.38 -2.86 -25.62
C PRO A 109 -3.61 -2.38 -26.38
N GLY A 110 -3.65 -1.10 -26.72
CA GLY A 110 -4.74 -0.48 -27.44
C GLY A 110 -6.00 -0.15 -26.61
N TYR A 111 -5.93 -0.36 -25.28
CA TYR A 111 -7.04 0.02 -24.40
C TYR A 111 -7.04 1.55 -24.19
N GLU A 112 -8.17 2.19 -24.52
CA GLU A 112 -8.38 3.60 -24.25
C GLU A 112 -8.98 3.80 -22.86
N SER A 113 -8.31 4.60 -22.03
CA SER A 113 -8.70 4.88 -20.64
C SER A 113 -8.62 6.39 -20.36
N ASP A 114 -9.48 6.85 -19.45
CA ASP A 114 -9.37 8.20 -18.87
C ASP A 114 -8.41 8.23 -17.67
N MET A 115 -7.97 7.07 -17.18
CA MET A 115 -6.94 6.97 -16.16
C MET A 115 -5.58 7.36 -16.75
N PRO A 116 -4.92 8.41 -16.25
CA PRO A 116 -3.59 8.78 -16.72
C PRO A 116 -2.53 7.78 -16.25
N ALA A 117 -1.36 7.84 -16.90
CA ALA A 117 -0.15 7.22 -16.39
C ALA A 117 0.53 8.17 -15.40
N PHE A 118 0.88 7.67 -14.21
CA PHE A 118 1.47 8.51 -13.15
C PHE A 118 3.00 8.42 -13.07
N GLY A 119 3.65 7.70 -13.99
CA GLY A 119 5.08 7.43 -13.91
C GLY A 119 6.00 8.65 -14.05
N GLU A 120 5.50 9.76 -14.60
CA GLU A 120 6.23 11.03 -14.68
C GLU A 120 5.92 11.96 -13.50
N ASP A 121 4.76 11.80 -12.85
CA ASP A 121 4.28 12.67 -11.79
C ASP A 121 4.59 12.11 -10.38
N LEU A 122 4.65 10.78 -10.24
CA LEU A 122 4.87 10.08 -8.98
C LEU A 122 6.09 9.16 -9.06
N THR A 123 6.85 9.15 -7.98
CA THR A 123 7.95 8.19 -7.79
C THR A 123 7.41 6.76 -7.58
N ASP A 124 8.25 5.75 -7.77
CA ASP A 124 7.90 4.35 -7.52
C ASP A 124 7.42 4.12 -6.08
N ALA A 125 8.04 4.79 -5.11
CA ALA A 125 7.66 4.71 -3.70
C ALA A 125 6.28 5.35 -3.43
N GLU A 126 5.94 6.45 -4.10
CA GLU A 126 4.62 7.08 -3.97
C GLU A 126 3.53 6.24 -4.61
N VAL A 127 3.77 5.66 -5.78
CA VAL A 127 2.85 4.70 -6.42
C VAL A 127 2.64 3.48 -5.51
N ALA A 128 3.71 2.92 -4.95
CA ALA A 128 3.62 1.81 -4.02
C ALA A 128 2.80 2.18 -2.77
N ALA A 129 3.05 3.35 -2.18
CA ALA A 129 2.31 3.82 -1.01
C ALA A 129 0.80 3.97 -1.28
N ILE A 130 0.39 4.50 -2.43
CA ILE A 130 -1.01 4.57 -2.85
C ILE A 130 -1.63 3.17 -2.89
N LEU A 131 -0.96 2.22 -3.53
CA LEU A 131 -1.47 0.84 -3.68
C LEU A 131 -1.51 0.11 -2.34
N VAL A 132 -0.54 0.34 -1.47
CA VAL A 132 -0.50 -0.14 -0.09
C VAL A 132 -1.68 0.42 0.72
N TYR A 133 -1.99 1.71 0.61
CA TYR A 133 -3.18 2.29 1.25
C TYR A 133 -4.46 1.59 0.76
N ILE A 134 -4.69 1.47 -0.54
CA ILE A 134 -5.85 0.77 -1.10
C ILE A 134 -5.94 -0.65 -0.52
N LYS A 135 -4.87 -1.41 -0.58
CA LYS A 135 -4.78 -2.79 -0.10
C LYS A 135 -5.05 -2.91 1.40
N SER A 136 -4.62 -1.93 2.21
CA SER A 136 -4.84 -1.90 3.66
C SER A 136 -6.31 -1.75 4.06
N THR A 137 -7.17 -1.25 3.15
CA THR A 137 -8.60 -1.05 3.39
C THR A 137 -9.43 -2.30 3.10
N TRP A 138 -8.87 -3.30 2.43
CA TRP A 138 -9.61 -4.50 2.06
C TRP A 138 -9.86 -5.40 3.27
N PRO A 139 -11.05 -6.05 3.34
CA PRO A 139 -11.28 -7.14 4.27
C PRO A 139 -10.27 -8.27 4.10
N GLU A 140 -10.06 -9.03 5.16
CA GLU A 140 -9.07 -10.12 5.20
C GLU A 140 -9.18 -11.08 4.00
N ARG A 141 -10.39 -11.50 3.65
CA ARG A 141 -10.63 -12.40 2.50
C ARG A 141 -10.07 -11.86 1.18
N GLN A 142 -10.26 -10.56 0.90
CA GLN A 142 -9.74 -9.93 -0.32
C GLN A 142 -8.21 -9.81 -0.27
N ARG A 143 -7.65 -9.51 0.90
CA ARG A 143 -6.19 -9.46 1.10
C ARG A 143 -5.55 -10.83 0.89
N GLU A 144 -6.13 -11.89 1.44
CA GLU A 144 -5.66 -13.26 1.24
C GLU A 144 -5.71 -13.67 -0.24
N PHE A 145 -6.86 -13.46 -0.90
CA PHE A 145 -7.00 -13.76 -2.32
C PHE A 145 -5.98 -13.01 -3.17
N GLN A 146 -5.82 -11.70 -2.94
CA GLN A 146 -4.88 -10.88 -3.70
C GLN A 146 -3.42 -11.29 -3.44
N ALA A 147 -3.09 -11.72 -2.21
CA ALA A 147 -1.76 -12.27 -1.90
C ALA A 147 -1.47 -13.54 -2.70
N GLU A 148 -2.45 -14.45 -2.85
CA GLU A 148 -2.32 -15.64 -3.70
C GLU A 148 -2.13 -15.27 -5.18
N VAL A 149 -2.90 -14.28 -5.68
CA VAL A 149 -2.74 -13.77 -7.06
C VAL A 149 -1.35 -13.20 -7.26
N SER A 150 -0.85 -12.41 -6.30
CA SER A 150 0.50 -11.83 -6.37
C SER A 150 1.60 -12.89 -6.32
N ALA A 151 1.47 -13.90 -5.46
CA ALA A 151 2.44 -14.99 -5.34
C ALA A 151 2.53 -15.85 -6.62
N ASN A 152 1.43 -15.98 -7.35
CA ASN A 152 1.37 -16.74 -8.59
C ASN A 152 1.77 -15.92 -9.84
N ASP A 153 1.98 -14.61 -9.69
CA ASP A 153 2.39 -13.74 -10.78
C ASP A 153 3.91 -13.79 -10.99
N THR A 154 4.35 -14.71 -11.84
CA THR A 154 5.78 -14.96 -12.11
C THR A 154 6.42 -13.98 -13.08
N GLY A 155 5.69 -12.96 -13.56
CA GLY A 155 6.24 -11.96 -14.46
C GLY A 155 6.58 -12.55 -15.83
N GLY A 156 5.59 -12.92 -16.63
CA GLY A 156 5.80 -13.37 -18.01
C GLY A 156 6.28 -12.26 -18.92
#